data_3e3b53843d8a669e8624f1cce73f8e39
#
_entry.id   3e3b53843d8a669e8624f1cce73f8e39
#
_cell.length_a   1.000
_cell.length_b   1.000
_cell.length_c   1.000
_cell.angle_alpha   90.00
_cell.angle_beta   90.00
_cell.angle_gamma   90.00
#
_symmetry.space_group_name_H-M   'P 1'
#
loop_
_entity.id
_entity.type
_entity.pdbx_description
1 polymer ?
#
loop_
_entity_poly.entity_id
_entity_poly.type
_entity_poly.pdbx_seq_one_letter_code
_entity_poly.pdbx_strand_id
1 'polypeptide(L)'
;PAEPVKAAAPAPPRGHWILCGYGRFGQIVAQRLRKAGITLTIIDPGAADSDHNIIGDGTEASTLRQAGIDQASGVIAGSDNDINNLSIAVTASELKPDLFVVTRQNQAANNALFQAYGAEFAMVPSHIVAHECIAILTTPLLARFLSQLGDFDESRCRLLVERLQSLSEGLTPTVWGVRLSSKEAPAIHAALASGRQCTLAALLRDGTDRTLALPIQPLLVERGEQIYLLPDGEFCLAPDDHLLLASAYDIRRNLEFTLQNANELDYVLDGRTDSGSWLWQRLQGRQQ
;
A
#
# COMPACT_ATOMS: atom_id res chain seq x y z
N PRO A 1 -20.18 -11.12 -7.75
CA PRO A 1 -19.09 -11.98 -8.17
C PRO A 1 -17.81 -11.19 -8.00
N ALA A 2 -16.93 -11.69 -7.11
CA ALA A 2 -15.63 -11.07 -6.91
C ALA A 2 -14.81 -11.29 -8.19
N GLU A 3 -14.25 -10.21 -8.74
CA GLU A 3 -13.28 -10.32 -9.82
C GLU A 3 -12.05 -11.09 -9.30
N PRO A 4 -11.50 -12.01 -10.10
CA PRO A 4 -10.32 -12.76 -9.68
C PRO A 4 -9.16 -11.77 -9.47
N VAL A 5 -8.55 -11.84 -8.28
CA VAL A 5 -7.33 -11.09 -7.95
C VAL A 5 -6.27 -11.44 -8.98
N LYS A 6 -5.89 -10.46 -9.80
CA LYS A 6 -4.83 -10.60 -10.80
C LYS A 6 -3.56 -11.04 -10.07
N ALA A 7 -2.96 -12.13 -10.50
CA ALA A 7 -1.69 -12.61 -9.93
C ALA A 7 -0.69 -11.45 -9.82
N ALA A 8 0.09 -11.42 -8.74
CA ALA A 8 1.09 -10.39 -8.53
C ALA A 8 1.99 -10.31 -9.76
N ALA A 9 2.20 -9.10 -10.28
CA ALA A 9 3.06 -8.89 -11.43
C ALA A 9 4.47 -9.46 -11.14
N PRO A 10 5.11 -10.13 -12.10
CA PRO A 10 6.44 -10.67 -11.90
C PRO A 10 7.41 -9.53 -11.51
N ALA A 11 8.32 -9.83 -10.58
CA ALA A 11 9.33 -8.86 -10.19
C ALA A 11 10.19 -8.47 -11.39
N PRO A 12 10.48 -7.18 -11.61
CA PRO A 12 11.27 -6.74 -12.75
C PRO A 12 12.69 -7.35 -12.68
N PRO A 13 13.20 -7.90 -13.80
CA PRO A 13 14.51 -8.53 -13.84
C PRO A 13 15.62 -7.50 -13.57
N ARG A 14 16.65 -7.92 -12.83
CA ARG A 14 17.87 -7.12 -12.66
C ARG A 14 18.71 -7.19 -13.94
N GLY A 15 19.47 -6.14 -14.23
CA GLY A 15 20.37 -6.10 -15.37
C GLY A 15 20.36 -4.79 -16.12
N HIS A 16 20.64 -4.84 -17.41
CA HIS A 16 20.63 -3.69 -18.29
C HIS A 16 19.21 -3.38 -18.79
N TRP A 17 18.82 -2.11 -18.73
CA TRP A 17 17.54 -1.64 -19.20
C TRP A 17 17.69 -0.55 -20.27
N ILE A 18 16.74 -0.48 -21.18
CA ILE A 18 16.66 0.57 -22.20
C ILE A 18 15.45 1.44 -21.86
N LEU A 19 15.65 2.76 -21.82
CA LEU A 19 14.59 3.75 -21.61
C LEU A 19 14.43 4.58 -22.88
N CYS A 20 13.28 4.48 -23.53
CA CYS A 20 12.91 5.29 -24.67
C CYS A 20 12.06 6.46 -24.21
N GLY A 21 12.58 7.69 -24.42
CA GLY A 21 11.96 8.94 -23.97
C GLY A 21 12.59 9.49 -22.70
N TYR A 22 13.24 10.67 -22.79
CA TYR A 22 13.93 11.33 -21.68
C TYR A 22 13.33 12.68 -21.29
N GLY A 23 12.03 12.86 -21.53
CA GLY A 23 11.26 13.97 -20.99
C GLY A 23 11.14 13.91 -19.46
N ARG A 24 10.29 14.76 -18.87
CA ARG A 24 10.10 14.84 -17.40
C ARG A 24 9.88 13.49 -16.74
N PHE A 25 9.05 12.63 -17.33
CA PHE A 25 8.80 11.28 -16.82
C PHE A 25 10.06 10.41 -16.90
N GLY A 26 10.70 10.36 -18.07
CA GLY A 26 11.90 9.54 -18.29
C GLY A 26 13.05 9.91 -17.36
N GLN A 27 13.26 11.20 -17.09
CA GLN A 27 14.28 11.67 -16.14
C GLN A 27 14.05 11.15 -14.72
N ILE A 28 12.79 11.17 -14.25
CA ILE A 28 12.44 10.65 -12.91
C ILE A 28 12.68 9.14 -12.85
N VAL A 29 12.22 8.40 -13.87
CA VAL A 29 12.42 6.96 -13.95
C VAL A 29 13.90 6.61 -14.00
N ALA A 30 14.69 7.27 -14.85
CA ALA A 30 16.13 7.06 -14.95
C ALA A 30 16.84 7.29 -13.62
N GLN A 31 16.49 8.37 -12.90
CA GLN A 31 17.06 8.66 -11.58
C GLN A 31 16.77 7.54 -10.57
N ARG A 32 15.53 7.01 -10.55
CA ARG A 32 15.14 5.94 -9.64
C ARG A 32 15.84 4.61 -9.97
N LEU A 33 15.89 4.24 -11.24
CA LEU A 33 16.56 3.02 -11.69
C LEU A 33 18.07 3.05 -11.38
N ARG A 34 18.74 4.17 -11.64
CA ARG A 34 20.16 4.35 -11.30
C ARG A 34 20.41 4.26 -9.79
N LYS A 35 19.54 4.84 -8.95
CA LYS A 35 19.62 4.69 -7.48
C LYS A 35 19.43 3.24 -7.03
N ALA A 36 18.66 2.45 -7.76
CA ALA A 36 18.49 1.02 -7.52
C ALA A 36 19.65 0.15 -8.08
N GLY A 37 20.70 0.76 -8.63
CA GLY A 37 21.85 0.04 -9.18
C GLY A 37 21.60 -0.61 -10.55
N ILE A 38 20.56 -0.18 -11.27
CA ILE A 38 20.22 -0.72 -12.60
C ILE A 38 21.01 0.04 -13.65
N THR A 39 21.68 -0.71 -14.54
CA THR A 39 22.37 -0.15 -15.72
C THR A 39 21.35 0.28 -16.76
N LEU A 40 21.47 1.50 -17.27
CA LEU A 40 20.46 2.11 -18.13
C LEU A 40 21.07 2.76 -19.36
N THR A 41 20.57 2.40 -20.55
CA THR A 41 20.79 3.11 -21.80
C THR A 41 19.55 3.91 -22.15
N ILE A 42 19.71 5.18 -22.51
CA ILE A 42 18.60 6.09 -22.83
C ILE A 42 18.58 6.33 -24.34
N ILE A 43 17.40 6.22 -24.93
CA ILE A 43 17.12 6.62 -26.31
C ILE A 43 16.17 7.81 -26.31
N ASP A 44 16.60 8.95 -26.85
CA ASP A 44 15.76 10.13 -26.99
C ASP A 44 16.31 11.03 -28.12
N PRO A 45 15.47 11.57 -29.00
CA PRO A 45 15.93 12.49 -30.06
C PRO A 45 16.60 13.77 -29.55
N GLY A 46 16.27 14.18 -28.32
CA GLY A 46 16.82 15.37 -27.65
C GLY A 46 17.87 15.06 -26.60
N ALA A 47 18.31 13.81 -26.46
CA ALA A 47 19.33 13.43 -25.48
C ALA A 47 20.67 14.12 -25.79
N ALA A 48 21.40 14.51 -24.74
CA ALA A 48 22.80 14.90 -24.90
C ALA A 48 23.64 13.66 -25.27
N ASP A 49 24.58 13.83 -26.17
CA ASP A 49 25.50 12.76 -26.57
C ASP A 49 26.37 12.35 -25.38
N SER A 50 26.30 11.09 -24.99
CA SER A 50 27.10 10.52 -23.92
C SER A 50 27.15 8.99 -24.08
N ASP A 51 28.11 8.33 -23.47
CA ASP A 51 28.33 6.88 -23.56
C ASP A 51 27.12 6.01 -23.17
N HIS A 52 26.11 6.61 -22.54
CA HIS A 52 24.91 5.93 -22.08
C HIS A 52 23.62 6.45 -22.71
N ASN A 53 23.73 7.38 -23.66
CA ASN A 53 22.59 7.97 -24.35
C ASN A 53 22.74 7.77 -25.86
N ILE A 54 21.63 7.43 -26.51
CA ILE A 54 21.57 7.31 -27.97
C ILE A 54 20.61 8.35 -28.49
N ILE A 55 21.10 9.20 -29.38
CA ILE A 55 20.27 10.17 -30.09
C ILE A 55 19.55 9.41 -31.21
N GLY A 56 18.24 9.22 -31.07
CA GLY A 56 17.48 8.47 -32.07
C GLY A 56 16.03 8.23 -31.65
N ASP A 57 15.32 7.54 -32.52
CA ASP A 57 13.94 7.14 -32.30
C ASP A 57 13.90 5.67 -31.83
N GLY A 58 13.33 5.45 -30.65
CA GLY A 58 13.16 4.10 -30.08
C GLY A 58 12.18 3.20 -30.83
N THR A 59 11.41 3.75 -31.78
CA THR A 59 10.53 2.95 -32.67
C THR A 59 11.30 2.16 -33.71
N GLU A 60 12.57 2.55 -33.98
CA GLU A 60 13.41 1.92 -34.98
C GLU A 60 14.22 0.73 -34.41
N ALA A 61 14.13 -0.43 -35.08
CA ALA A 61 14.87 -1.64 -34.68
C ALA A 61 16.39 -1.42 -34.66
N SER A 62 16.93 -0.60 -35.56
CA SER A 62 18.33 -0.21 -35.62
C SER A 62 18.79 0.50 -34.35
N THR A 63 17.99 1.43 -33.86
CA THR A 63 18.27 2.22 -32.66
C THR A 63 18.22 1.33 -31.41
N LEU A 64 17.22 0.44 -31.30
CA LEU A 64 17.13 -0.53 -30.20
C LEU A 64 18.31 -1.51 -30.18
N ARG A 65 18.79 -1.98 -31.37
CA ARG A 65 20.01 -2.82 -31.45
C ARG A 65 21.25 -2.04 -31.02
N GLN A 66 21.39 -0.78 -31.44
CA GLN A 66 22.49 0.07 -30.99
C GLN A 66 22.46 0.27 -29.45
N ALA A 67 21.29 0.31 -28.86
CA ALA A 67 21.10 0.38 -27.40
C ALA A 67 21.37 -0.93 -26.67
N GLY A 68 21.70 -2.01 -27.40
CA GLY A 68 22.03 -3.30 -26.82
C GLY A 68 20.82 -4.12 -26.39
N ILE A 69 19.71 -4.09 -27.15
CA ILE A 69 18.47 -4.81 -26.82
C ILE A 69 18.69 -6.30 -26.61
N ASP A 70 19.63 -6.91 -27.38
CA ASP A 70 19.95 -8.32 -27.29
C ASP A 70 20.44 -8.74 -25.89
N GLN A 71 21.08 -7.81 -25.17
CA GLN A 71 21.59 -8.00 -23.81
C GLN A 71 20.70 -7.37 -22.74
N ALA A 72 19.68 -6.60 -23.12
CA ALA A 72 18.81 -5.93 -22.17
C ALA A 72 17.91 -6.92 -21.42
N SER A 73 17.66 -6.65 -20.14
CA SER A 73 16.69 -7.36 -19.31
C SER A 73 15.29 -6.77 -19.44
N GLY A 74 15.18 -5.51 -19.85
CA GLY A 74 13.91 -4.86 -20.06
C GLY A 74 13.99 -3.57 -20.86
N VAL A 75 12.84 -3.13 -21.39
CA VAL A 75 12.66 -1.87 -22.08
C VAL A 75 11.52 -1.07 -21.46
N ILE A 76 11.68 0.23 -21.39
CA ILE A 76 10.63 1.18 -20.96
C ILE A 76 10.32 2.11 -22.12
N ALA A 77 9.13 1.96 -22.69
CA ALA A 77 8.57 2.88 -23.68
C ALA A 77 7.87 4.03 -22.94
N GLY A 78 8.58 5.13 -22.70
CA GLY A 78 8.21 6.20 -21.77
C GLY A 78 7.98 7.58 -22.40
N SER A 79 7.77 7.64 -23.73
CA SER A 79 7.49 8.90 -24.43
C SER A 79 6.10 9.47 -24.07
N ASP A 80 5.82 10.69 -24.49
CA ASP A 80 4.52 11.35 -24.35
C ASP A 80 3.51 10.97 -25.45
N ASN A 81 3.89 10.07 -26.35
CA ASN A 81 3.05 9.60 -27.46
C ASN A 81 2.75 8.10 -27.34
N ASP A 82 1.48 7.75 -27.19
CA ASP A 82 1.01 6.35 -27.01
C ASP A 82 1.29 5.48 -28.21
N ILE A 83 1.21 6.02 -29.43
CA ILE A 83 1.49 5.27 -30.66
C ILE A 83 2.98 4.91 -30.71
N ASN A 84 3.85 5.86 -30.39
CA ASN A 84 5.29 5.60 -30.32
C ASN A 84 5.60 4.56 -29.22
N ASN A 85 4.97 4.67 -28.06
CA ASN A 85 5.19 3.72 -26.97
C ASN A 85 4.76 2.29 -27.35
N LEU A 86 3.63 2.13 -28.05
CA LEU A 86 3.21 0.84 -28.57
C LEU A 86 4.15 0.34 -29.67
N SER A 87 4.58 1.21 -30.58
CA SER A 87 5.55 0.85 -31.63
C SER A 87 6.87 0.38 -31.04
N ILE A 88 7.40 1.08 -30.03
CA ILE A 88 8.62 0.68 -29.31
C ILE A 88 8.41 -0.70 -28.69
N ALA A 89 7.29 -0.93 -28.01
CA ALA A 89 7.00 -2.18 -27.34
C ALA A 89 6.93 -3.37 -28.35
N VAL A 90 6.20 -3.19 -29.45
CA VAL A 90 6.11 -4.20 -30.52
C VAL A 90 7.49 -4.51 -31.11
N THR A 91 8.24 -3.47 -31.53
CA THR A 91 9.55 -3.63 -32.12
C THR A 91 10.53 -4.32 -31.14
N ALA A 92 10.49 -3.94 -29.86
CA ALA A 92 11.32 -4.55 -28.83
C ALA A 92 10.98 -6.03 -28.62
N SER A 93 9.70 -6.40 -28.57
CA SER A 93 9.25 -7.78 -28.41
C SER A 93 9.54 -8.65 -29.63
N GLU A 94 9.50 -8.09 -30.84
CA GLU A 94 9.94 -8.79 -32.06
C GLU A 94 11.43 -9.05 -32.07
N LEU A 95 12.24 -8.11 -31.58
CA LEU A 95 13.69 -8.28 -31.50
C LEU A 95 14.11 -9.27 -30.40
N LYS A 96 13.41 -9.25 -29.28
CA LYS A 96 13.67 -10.12 -28.13
C LYS A 96 12.36 -10.52 -27.43
N PRO A 97 11.80 -11.70 -27.75
CA PRO A 97 10.49 -12.15 -27.23
C PRO A 97 10.41 -12.27 -25.70
N ASP A 98 11.51 -12.59 -25.02
CA ASP A 98 11.57 -12.74 -23.56
C ASP A 98 11.90 -11.45 -22.82
N LEU A 99 11.85 -10.31 -23.50
CA LEU A 99 12.18 -9.02 -22.92
C LEU A 99 11.05 -8.51 -22.01
N PHE A 100 11.39 -8.05 -20.81
CA PHE A 100 10.41 -7.41 -19.95
C PHE A 100 10.05 -6.02 -20.49
N VAL A 101 8.79 -5.83 -20.88
CA VAL A 101 8.34 -4.60 -21.54
C VAL A 101 7.42 -3.79 -20.64
N VAL A 102 7.82 -2.56 -20.35
CA VAL A 102 7.03 -1.57 -19.63
C VAL A 102 6.60 -0.47 -20.59
N THR A 103 5.31 -0.20 -20.70
CA THR A 103 4.78 0.87 -21.55
C THR A 103 4.10 1.96 -20.73
N ARG A 104 4.34 3.21 -21.10
CA ARG A 104 3.58 4.36 -20.61
C ARG A 104 2.36 4.56 -21.51
N GLN A 105 1.19 4.61 -20.89
CA GLN A 105 -0.05 5.01 -21.53
C GLN A 105 -0.41 6.43 -21.08
N ASN A 106 -0.50 7.37 -22.00
CA ASN A 106 -0.81 8.78 -21.68
C ASN A 106 -2.32 9.05 -21.66
N GLN A 107 -3.07 8.38 -22.53
CA GLN A 107 -4.51 8.58 -22.69
C GLN A 107 -5.28 7.32 -22.30
N ALA A 108 -6.22 7.44 -21.35
CA ALA A 108 -7.07 6.33 -20.94
C ALA A 108 -7.91 5.76 -22.07
N ALA A 109 -8.27 6.57 -23.07
CA ALA A 109 -9.01 6.14 -24.27
C ALA A 109 -8.26 5.08 -25.08
N ASN A 110 -6.94 5.02 -25.00
CA ASN A 110 -6.11 4.05 -25.73
C ASN A 110 -5.96 2.70 -25.00
N ASN A 111 -6.63 2.51 -23.85
CA ASN A 111 -6.51 1.30 -23.05
C ASN A 111 -6.78 0.00 -23.84
N ALA A 112 -7.75 0.03 -24.75
CA ALA A 112 -8.08 -1.14 -25.59
C ALA A 112 -6.89 -1.55 -26.49
N LEU A 113 -6.08 -0.59 -26.97
CA LEU A 113 -4.89 -0.87 -27.80
C LEU A 113 -3.79 -1.52 -26.96
N PHE A 114 -3.53 -1.00 -25.76
CA PHE A 114 -2.52 -1.56 -24.85
C PHE A 114 -2.92 -2.96 -24.36
N GLN A 115 -4.21 -3.19 -24.09
CA GLN A 115 -4.73 -4.52 -23.74
C GLN A 115 -4.64 -5.51 -24.91
N ALA A 116 -4.96 -5.08 -26.14
CA ALA A 116 -4.89 -5.93 -27.33
C ALA A 116 -3.42 -6.34 -27.65
N TYR A 117 -2.48 -5.45 -27.37
CA TYR A 117 -1.05 -5.77 -27.49
C TYR A 117 -0.59 -6.76 -26.41
N GLY A 118 -1.30 -6.86 -25.27
CA GLY A 118 -0.92 -7.74 -24.17
C GLY A 118 0.28 -7.23 -23.37
N ALA A 119 0.46 -5.89 -23.29
CA ALA A 119 1.55 -5.29 -22.53
C ALA A 119 1.53 -5.84 -21.09
N GLU A 120 2.64 -6.43 -20.65
CA GLU A 120 2.78 -6.97 -19.29
C GLU A 120 2.60 -5.89 -18.24
N PHE A 121 2.98 -4.66 -18.57
CA PHE A 121 2.87 -3.51 -17.70
C PHE A 121 2.53 -2.23 -18.50
N ALA A 122 1.25 -1.85 -18.53
CA ALA A 122 0.81 -0.56 -19.04
C ALA A 122 0.62 0.41 -17.86
N MET A 123 1.40 1.49 -17.82
CA MET A 123 1.37 2.47 -16.75
C MET A 123 0.65 3.74 -17.20
N VAL A 124 -0.45 4.09 -16.54
CA VAL A 124 -1.21 5.34 -16.77
C VAL A 124 -0.87 6.33 -15.64
N PRO A 125 0.05 7.28 -15.85
CA PRO A 125 0.52 8.17 -14.78
C PRO A 125 -0.60 8.96 -14.10
N SER A 126 -1.59 9.42 -14.86
CA SER A 126 -2.74 10.15 -14.31
C SER A 126 -3.58 9.30 -13.34
N HIS A 127 -3.76 8.01 -13.61
CA HIS A 127 -4.48 7.11 -12.72
C HIS A 127 -3.68 6.83 -11.45
N ILE A 128 -2.34 6.66 -11.58
CA ILE A 128 -1.46 6.45 -10.42
C ILE A 128 -1.52 7.68 -9.52
N VAL A 129 -1.37 8.89 -10.08
CA VAL A 129 -1.43 10.13 -9.30
C VAL A 129 -2.80 10.32 -8.66
N ALA A 130 -3.90 10.08 -9.38
CA ALA A 130 -5.24 10.17 -8.84
C ALA A 130 -5.48 9.18 -7.70
N HIS A 131 -5.04 7.93 -7.87
CA HIS A 131 -5.13 6.91 -6.83
C HIS A 131 -4.31 7.28 -5.59
N GLU A 132 -3.09 7.79 -5.76
CA GLU A 132 -2.24 8.25 -4.68
C GLU A 132 -2.85 9.44 -3.94
N CYS A 133 -3.40 10.43 -4.67
CA CYS A 133 -4.14 11.53 -4.07
C CYS A 133 -5.34 11.07 -3.25
N ILE A 134 -6.12 10.12 -3.78
CA ILE A 134 -7.25 9.54 -3.04
C ILE A 134 -6.76 8.80 -1.80
N ALA A 135 -5.70 8.00 -1.90
CA ALA A 135 -5.12 7.28 -0.76
C ALA A 135 -4.66 8.24 0.34
N ILE A 136 -4.00 9.35 -0.02
CA ILE A 136 -3.58 10.40 0.92
C ILE A 136 -4.79 11.06 1.58
N LEU A 137 -5.86 11.33 0.82
CA LEU A 137 -7.07 11.98 1.33
C LEU A 137 -7.92 11.06 2.20
N THR A 138 -8.00 9.76 1.86
CA THR A 138 -8.84 8.80 2.59
C THR A 138 -8.12 8.14 3.76
N THR A 139 -6.81 7.95 3.67
CA THR A 139 -6.01 7.31 4.71
C THR A 139 -4.62 7.97 4.82
N PRO A 140 -4.55 9.21 5.32
CA PRO A 140 -3.28 9.96 5.36
C PRO A 140 -2.19 9.27 6.18
N LEU A 141 -2.55 8.51 7.21
CA LEU A 141 -1.61 7.71 7.99
C LEU A 141 -0.94 6.60 7.17
N LEU A 142 -1.63 6.03 6.17
CA LEU A 142 -1.04 5.00 5.31
C LEU A 142 0.10 5.59 4.47
N ALA A 143 -0.10 6.76 3.89
CA ALA A 143 0.95 7.44 3.13
C ALA A 143 2.18 7.74 4.00
N ARG A 144 1.97 8.19 5.25
CA ARG A 144 3.03 8.40 6.23
C ARG A 144 3.74 7.10 6.59
N PHE A 145 3.01 6.03 6.84
CA PHE A 145 3.57 4.72 7.13
C PHE A 145 4.45 4.21 5.98
N LEU A 146 3.94 4.26 4.75
CA LEU A 146 4.67 3.83 3.55
C LEU A 146 5.95 4.64 3.32
N SER A 147 5.95 5.96 3.62
CA SER A 147 7.14 6.79 3.50
C SER A 147 8.26 6.38 4.45
N GLN A 148 7.93 5.80 5.61
CA GLN A 148 8.89 5.34 6.61
C GLN A 148 9.41 3.91 6.35
N LEU A 149 8.74 3.14 5.49
CA LEU A 149 9.20 1.77 5.14
C LEU A 149 10.54 1.78 4.41
N GLY A 150 10.91 2.89 3.77
CA GLY A 150 12.22 3.03 3.12
C GLY A 150 13.42 2.91 4.06
N ASP A 151 13.20 3.12 5.35
CA ASP A 151 14.23 3.03 6.41
C ASP A 151 14.25 1.64 7.08
N PHE A 152 13.36 0.74 6.70
CA PHE A 152 13.33 -0.62 7.24
C PHE A 152 14.36 -1.50 6.55
N ASP A 153 15.04 -2.34 7.34
CA ASP A 153 15.85 -3.40 6.80
C ASP A 153 15.00 -4.53 6.21
N GLU A 154 15.62 -5.39 5.40
CA GLU A 154 14.93 -6.50 4.73
C GLU A 154 14.26 -7.47 5.73
N SER A 155 14.86 -7.67 6.91
CA SER A 155 14.35 -8.57 7.95
C SER A 155 13.04 -8.05 8.55
N ARG A 156 12.99 -6.75 8.84
CA ARG A 156 11.76 -6.09 9.35
C ARG A 156 10.65 -6.07 8.32
N CYS A 157 10.99 -5.82 7.05
CA CYS A 157 10.02 -5.86 5.96
C CYS A 157 9.43 -7.27 5.81
N ARG A 158 10.26 -8.31 5.83
CA ARG A 158 9.82 -9.71 5.73
C ARG A 158 8.88 -10.08 6.87
N LEU A 159 9.27 -9.76 8.12
CA LEU A 159 8.44 -10.03 9.30
C LEU A 159 7.08 -9.33 9.24
N LEU A 160 7.05 -8.07 8.74
CA LEU A 160 5.80 -7.34 8.56
C LEU A 160 4.90 -8.03 7.52
N VAL A 161 5.47 -8.44 6.38
CA VAL A 161 4.72 -9.14 5.33
C VAL A 161 4.14 -10.46 5.85
N GLU A 162 4.93 -11.27 6.56
CA GLU A 162 4.48 -12.52 7.18
C GLU A 162 3.31 -12.28 8.15
N ARG A 163 3.40 -11.25 8.99
CA ARG A 163 2.32 -10.87 9.91
C ARG A 163 1.06 -10.43 9.17
N LEU A 164 1.20 -9.61 8.14
CA LEU A 164 0.05 -9.16 7.35
C LEU A 164 -0.61 -10.31 6.59
N GLN A 165 0.16 -11.25 6.06
CA GLN A 165 -0.36 -12.45 5.40
C GLN A 165 -1.13 -13.36 6.36
N SER A 166 -0.71 -13.46 7.63
CA SER A 166 -1.38 -14.28 8.65
C SER A 166 -2.74 -13.72 9.07
N LEU A 167 -3.05 -12.45 8.80
CA LEU A 167 -4.31 -11.82 9.23
C LEU A 167 -5.53 -12.23 8.39
N SER A 168 -5.36 -12.77 7.19
CA SER A 168 -6.44 -12.83 6.19
C SER A 168 -6.50 -14.10 5.36
N GLU A 169 -5.95 -15.24 5.83
CA GLU A 169 -6.05 -16.55 5.16
C GLU A 169 -5.85 -16.49 3.62
N GLY A 170 -4.91 -15.66 3.14
CA GLY A 170 -4.61 -15.49 1.71
C GLY A 170 -5.38 -14.35 1.01
N LEU A 171 -6.23 -13.60 1.71
CA LEU A 171 -6.83 -12.36 1.22
C LEU A 171 -5.93 -11.16 1.56
N THR A 172 -6.09 -10.07 0.82
CA THR A 172 -5.39 -8.82 1.13
C THR A 172 -6.02 -8.16 2.37
N PRO A 173 -5.27 -7.92 3.45
CA PRO A 173 -5.81 -7.23 4.62
C PRO A 173 -6.23 -5.80 4.27
N THR A 174 -7.31 -5.34 4.88
CA THR A 174 -7.76 -3.95 4.77
C THR A 174 -6.97 -3.09 5.76
N VAL A 175 -6.42 -1.98 5.28
CA VAL A 175 -5.75 -0.97 6.11
C VAL A 175 -6.69 0.20 6.34
N TRP A 176 -6.85 0.62 7.60
CA TRP A 176 -7.77 1.67 7.99
C TRP A 176 -7.25 2.46 9.19
N GLY A 177 -7.68 3.72 9.28
CA GLY A 177 -7.35 4.60 10.39
C GLY A 177 -8.52 4.78 11.34
N VAL A 178 -8.23 5.02 12.62
CA VAL A 178 -9.20 5.45 13.62
C VAL A 178 -8.55 6.42 14.60
N ARG A 179 -9.22 7.54 14.87
CA ARG A 179 -8.79 8.50 15.88
C ARG A 179 -9.51 8.21 17.18
N LEU A 180 -8.76 8.14 18.29
CA LEU A 180 -9.31 7.96 19.63
C LEU A 180 -9.89 9.27 20.16
N SER A 181 -10.79 9.88 19.38
CA SER A 181 -11.46 11.14 19.68
C SER A 181 -12.88 10.91 20.21
N SER A 182 -13.46 11.93 20.81
CA SER A 182 -14.86 11.91 21.30
C SER A 182 -15.89 11.65 20.19
N LYS A 183 -15.52 11.89 18.92
CA LYS A 183 -16.40 11.70 17.76
C LYS A 183 -16.30 10.28 17.16
N GLU A 184 -15.09 9.74 16.99
CA GLU A 184 -14.88 8.47 16.30
C GLU A 184 -14.84 7.28 17.26
N ALA A 185 -14.36 7.48 18.48
CA ALA A 185 -14.16 6.44 19.49
C ALA A 185 -14.56 6.93 20.90
N PRO A 186 -15.84 7.30 21.11
CA PRO A 186 -16.28 7.99 22.32
C PRO A 186 -16.03 7.21 23.61
N ALA A 187 -16.20 5.89 23.61
CA ALA A 187 -16.02 5.07 24.79
C ALA A 187 -14.57 5.06 25.28
N ILE A 188 -13.63 4.74 24.39
CA ILE A 188 -12.20 4.73 24.74
C ILE A 188 -11.68 6.14 25.02
N HIS A 189 -12.12 7.15 24.27
CA HIS A 189 -11.73 8.54 24.53
C HIS A 189 -12.12 8.97 25.94
N ALA A 190 -13.37 8.69 26.38
CA ALA A 190 -13.83 9.02 27.72
C ALA A 190 -13.03 8.28 28.81
N ALA A 191 -12.72 7.00 28.59
CA ALA A 191 -11.92 6.21 29.51
C ALA A 191 -10.51 6.80 29.66
N LEU A 192 -9.83 7.10 28.54
CA LEU A 192 -8.49 7.69 28.54
C LEU A 192 -8.48 9.10 29.15
N ALA A 193 -9.47 9.94 28.82
CA ALA A 193 -9.61 11.29 29.38
C ALA A 193 -9.89 11.29 30.90
N SER A 194 -10.50 10.22 31.44
CA SER A 194 -10.66 10.03 32.88
C SER A 194 -9.40 9.53 33.60
N GLY A 195 -8.29 9.34 32.87
CA GLY A 195 -7.03 8.85 33.42
C GLY A 195 -6.90 7.32 33.47
N ARG A 196 -7.82 6.57 32.87
CA ARG A 196 -7.74 5.10 32.80
C ARG A 196 -6.63 4.72 31.84
N GLN A 197 -5.73 3.85 32.27
CA GLN A 197 -4.67 3.32 31.42
C GLN A 197 -5.22 2.23 30.51
N CYS A 198 -4.85 2.31 29.24
CA CYS A 198 -5.18 1.30 28.23
C CYS A 198 -3.98 1.05 27.33
N THR A 199 -3.58 -0.22 27.18
CA THR A 199 -2.57 -0.64 26.22
C THR A 199 -3.20 -1.11 24.92
N LEU A 200 -2.42 -1.14 23.83
CA LEU A 200 -2.87 -1.70 22.56
C LEU A 200 -3.33 -3.15 22.72
N ALA A 201 -2.57 -4.00 23.43
CA ALA A 201 -2.95 -5.38 23.66
C ALA A 201 -4.28 -5.51 24.43
N ALA A 202 -4.57 -4.60 25.36
CA ALA A 202 -5.83 -4.60 26.09
C ALA A 202 -7.00 -4.18 25.18
N LEU A 203 -6.83 -3.14 24.36
CA LEU A 203 -7.86 -2.67 23.42
C LEU A 203 -8.17 -3.68 22.32
N LEU A 204 -7.18 -4.41 21.84
CA LEU A 204 -7.29 -5.36 20.73
C LEU A 204 -7.74 -6.77 21.19
N ARG A 205 -8.39 -6.91 22.31
CA ARG A 205 -9.04 -8.17 22.74
C ARG A 205 -10.40 -8.32 22.09
N ASP A 206 -10.82 -9.59 21.95
CA ASP A 206 -12.14 -9.91 21.41
C ASP A 206 -13.23 -9.52 22.43
N GLY A 207 -14.26 -8.84 21.96
CA GLY A 207 -15.39 -8.39 22.78
C GLY A 207 -16.31 -9.53 23.27
N THR A 208 -16.21 -10.72 22.68
CA THR A 208 -16.99 -11.89 23.10
C THR A 208 -16.19 -12.83 24.00
N ASP A 209 -14.88 -12.90 23.78
CA ASP A 209 -13.94 -13.67 24.60
C ASP A 209 -12.62 -12.88 24.77
N ARG A 210 -12.52 -12.14 25.86
CA ARG A 210 -11.36 -11.30 26.16
C ARG A 210 -10.03 -12.06 26.37
N THR A 211 -10.04 -13.39 26.38
CA THR A 211 -8.82 -14.19 26.42
C THR A 211 -8.16 -14.29 25.05
N LEU A 212 -8.94 -14.01 24.00
CA LEU A 212 -8.49 -13.98 22.61
C LEU A 212 -8.12 -12.55 22.19
N ALA A 213 -7.08 -12.44 21.35
CA ALA A 213 -6.75 -11.21 20.69
C ALA A 213 -7.43 -11.16 19.32
N LEU A 214 -7.94 -9.99 18.95
CA LEU A 214 -8.40 -9.74 17.58
C LEU A 214 -7.19 -9.86 16.61
N PRO A 215 -7.34 -10.49 15.45
CA PRO A 215 -6.29 -10.55 14.43
C PRO A 215 -6.14 -9.18 13.73
N ILE A 216 -5.59 -8.23 14.47
CA ILE A 216 -5.32 -6.86 14.03
C ILE A 216 -3.84 -6.57 14.23
N GLN A 217 -3.18 -6.05 13.18
CA GLN A 217 -1.81 -5.57 13.26
C GLN A 217 -1.80 -4.05 13.34
N PRO A 218 -1.36 -3.46 14.46
CA PRO A 218 -1.06 -2.04 14.51
C PRO A 218 0.14 -1.72 13.62
N LEU A 219 -0.03 -0.76 12.72
CA LEU A 219 1.02 -0.32 11.80
C LEU A 219 1.69 0.97 12.27
N LEU A 220 0.88 1.91 12.78
CA LEU A 220 1.37 3.21 13.20
C LEU A 220 0.42 3.83 14.25
N VAL A 221 0.99 4.53 15.20
CA VAL A 221 0.27 5.47 16.08
C VAL A 221 0.86 6.86 15.90
N GLU A 222 0.00 7.84 15.62
CA GLU A 222 0.33 9.25 15.60
C GLU A 222 -0.23 9.93 16.85
N ARG A 223 0.64 10.59 17.62
CA ARG A 223 0.32 11.37 18.82
C ARG A 223 0.87 12.78 18.67
N GLY A 224 0.02 13.73 18.31
CA GLY A 224 0.48 15.06 17.93
C GLY A 224 1.42 15.02 16.74
N GLU A 225 2.67 15.45 16.92
CA GLU A 225 3.71 15.39 15.87
C GLU A 225 4.54 14.10 15.91
N GLN A 226 4.38 13.27 16.93
CA GLN A 226 5.16 12.05 17.10
C GLN A 226 4.53 10.87 16.36
N ILE A 227 5.37 10.07 15.72
CA ILE A 227 4.97 8.86 14.99
C ILE A 227 5.66 7.65 15.62
N TYR A 228 4.86 6.66 16.00
CA TYR A 228 5.33 5.39 16.53
C TYR A 228 5.02 4.30 15.50
N LEU A 229 6.09 3.69 14.95
CA LEU A 229 5.98 2.65 13.92
C LEU A 229 5.94 1.27 14.56
N LEU A 230 5.00 0.43 14.10
CA LEU A 230 4.81 -0.95 14.57
C LEU A 230 4.81 -1.03 16.10
N PRO A 231 3.96 -0.25 16.79
CA PRO A 231 3.92 -0.27 18.25
C PRO A 231 3.60 -1.66 18.76
N ASP A 232 4.21 -2.06 19.86
CA ASP A 232 3.95 -3.34 20.51
C ASP A 232 2.65 -3.32 21.34
N GLY A 233 2.28 -4.47 21.89
CA GLY A 233 1.06 -4.60 22.67
C GLY A 233 1.05 -3.78 23.96
N GLU A 234 2.22 -3.49 24.54
CA GLU A 234 2.37 -2.72 25.78
C GLU A 234 2.33 -1.20 25.55
N PHE A 235 2.21 -0.77 24.29
CA PHE A 235 2.08 0.65 23.98
C PHE A 235 0.85 1.25 24.66
N CYS A 236 1.07 2.23 25.54
CA CYS A 236 0.00 2.94 26.26
C CYS A 236 -0.66 3.98 25.36
N LEU A 237 -1.96 3.86 25.19
CA LEU A 237 -2.79 4.75 24.40
C LEU A 237 -3.07 6.06 25.16
N ALA A 238 -3.28 7.13 24.42
CA ALA A 238 -3.68 8.44 24.94
C ALA A 238 -4.91 8.98 24.18
N PRO A 239 -5.65 9.95 24.77
CA PRO A 239 -6.71 10.63 24.05
C PRO A 239 -6.17 11.25 22.76
N ASP A 240 -7.01 11.23 21.72
CA ASP A 240 -6.73 11.76 20.38
C ASP A 240 -5.60 11.07 19.61
N ASP A 241 -5.03 9.97 20.11
CA ASP A 241 -4.14 9.11 19.29
C ASP A 241 -4.83 8.72 17.99
N HIS A 242 -4.10 8.76 16.90
CA HIS A 242 -4.59 8.34 15.60
C HIS A 242 -3.87 7.05 15.18
N LEU A 243 -4.62 5.95 15.16
CA LEU A 243 -4.08 4.62 14.89
C LEU A 243 -4.27 4.26 13.43
N LEU A 244 -3.25 3.64 12.82
CA LEU A 244 -3.34 2.92 11.56
C LEU A 244 -3.26 1.43 11.85
N LEU A 245 -4.28 0.70 11.42
CA LEU A 245 -4.47 -0.72 11.71
C LEU A 245 -4.65 -1.51 10.41
N ALA A 246 -4.22 -2.78 10.42
CA ALA A 246 -4.49 -3.73 9.34
C ALA A 246 -5.23 -4.95 9.91
N SER A 247 -6.30 -5.38 9.24
CA SER A 247 -7.11 -6.54 9.64
C SER A 247 -7.91 -7.10 8.46
N ALA A 248 -8.52 -8.28 8.62
CA ALA A 248 -9.63 -8.66 7.75
C ALA A 248 -10.82 -7.71 7.94
N TYR A 249 -11.67 -7.59 6.92
CA TYR A 249 -12.74 -6.56 6.89
C TYR A 249 -13.79 -6.74 8.00
N ASP A 250 -14.16 -7.96 8.31
CA ASP A 250 -15.13 -8.30 9.35
C ASP A 250 -14.60 -7.98 10.77
N ILE A 251 -13.32 -8.15 11.02
CA ILE A 251 -12.67 -7.89 12.31
C ILE A 251 -12.69 -6.40 12.67
N ARG A 252 -12.58 -5.51 11.68
CA ARG A 252 -12.70 -4.07 11.87
C ARG A 252 -13.98 -3.70 12.64
N ARG A 253 -15.12 -4.31 12.29
CA ARG A 253 -16.42 -4.01 12.92
C ARG A 253 -16.44 -4.36 14.40
N ASN A 254 -15.76 -5.44 14.80
CA ASN A 254 -15.68 -5.83 16.21
C ASN A 254 -14.95 -4.76 17.02
N LEU A 255 -13.83 -4.26 16.54
CA LEU A 255 -13.11 -3.18 17.23
C LEU A 255 -13.92 -1.87 17.23
N GLU A 256 -14.56 -1.49 16.12
CA GLU A 256 -15.40 -0.29 16.05
C GLU A 256 -16.52 -0.34 17.10
N PHE A 257 -17.10 -1.51 17.34
CA PHE A 257 -18.13 -1.67 18.38
C PHE A 257 -17.56 -1.43 19.79
N THR A 258 -16.39 -1.99 20.10
CA THR A 258 -15.67 -1.75 21.37
C THR A 258 -15.33 -0.27 21.58
N LEU A 259 -14.88 0.42 20.52
CA LEU A 259 -14.52 1.84 20.57
C LEU A 259 -15.70 2.77 20.85
N GLN A 260 -16.91 2.35 20.49
CA GLN A 260 -18.13 3.15 20.64
C GLN A 260 -18.96 2.78 21.85
N ASN A 261 -18.83 1.56 22.39
CA ASN A 261 -19.68 1.06 23.48
C ASN A 261 -18.90 0.96 24.79
N ALA A 262 -19.27 1.74 25.78
CA ALA A 262 -18.59 1.77 27.08
C ALA A 262 -18.67 0.43 27.82
N ASN A 263 -19.81 -0.29 27.76
CA ASN A 263 -19.96 -1.59 28.43
C ASN A 263 -19.07 -2.66 27.80
N GLU A 264 -18.96 -2.65 26.46
CA GLU A 264 -18.07 -3.54 25.72
C GLU A 264 -16.60 -3.24 26.04
N LEU A 265 -16.25 -1.95 26.08
CA LEU A 265 -14.90 -1.53 26.46
C LEU A 265 -14.56 -1.96 27.90
N ASP A 266 -15.48 -1.83 28.86
CA ASP A 266 -15.29 -2.24 30.24
C ASP A 266 -15.10 -3.75 30.36
N TYR A 267 -15.85 -4.53 29.57
CA TYR A 267 -15.62 -5.96 29.49
C TYR A 267 -14.25 -6.29 28.91
N VAL A 268 -13.89 -5.71 27.78
CA VAL A 268 -12.60 -5.96 27.11
C VAL A 268 -11.42 -5.59 28.01
N LEU A 269 -11.47 -4.42 28.66
CA LEU A 269 -10.37 -3.95 29.50
C LEU A 269 -10.29 -4.66 30.85
N ASP A 270 -11.41 -4.76 31.60
CA ASP A 270 -11.43 -5.20 33.00
C ASP A 270 -12.18 -6.51 33.24
N GLY A 271 -12.92 -7.01 32.25
CA GLY A 271 -13.81 -8.15 32.39
C GLY A 271 -15.09 -7.83 33.17
N ARG A 272 -15.42 -6.54 33.29
CA ARG A 272 -16.66 -6.12 33.94
C ARG A 272 -17.81 -6.27 32.97
N THR A 273 -18.74 -7.15 33.29
CA THR A 273 -20.03 -7.22 32.60
C THR A 273 -21.03 -6.45 33.46
N ASP A 274 -21.18 -5.16 33.19
CA ASP A 274 -22.34 -4.48 33.79
C ASP A 274 -23.61 -5.03 33.12
N SER A 275 -24.31 -5.85 33.87
CA SER A 275 -25.67 -6.28 33.53
C SER A 275 -26.64 -5.09 33.63
N GLY A 276 -26.29 -4.01 32.91
CA GLY A 276 -27.01 -2.72 32.91
C GLY A 276 -28.32 -2.72 32.13
N SER A 277 -28.92 -3.89 31.89
CA SER A 277 -30.33 -3.96 31.53
C SER A 277 -31.16 -3.86 32.84
N TRP A 278 -31.71 -2.69 33.07
CA TRP A 278 -32.78 -2.44 34.03
C TRP A 278 -33.84 -3.59 34.06
N LEU A 279 -34.09 -4.23 32.93
CA LEU A 279 -34.94 -5.42 32.80
C LEU A 279 -34.36 -6.66 33.50
N TRP A 280 -33.06 -6.90 33.43
CA TRP A 280 -32.40 -8.04 34.08
C TRP A 280 -32.31 -7.84 35.61
N GLN A 281 -32.03 -6.68 36.11
CA GLN A 281 -32.05 -6.36 37.55
C GLN A 281 -33.45 -6.58 38.15
N ARG A 282 -34.51 -6.27 37.40
CA ARG A 282 -35.89 -6.45 37.86
C ARG A 282 -36.37 -7.90 37.81
N LEU A 283 -35.77 -8.74 36.94
CA LEU A 283 -36.05 -10.17 36.87
C LEU A 283 -35.33 -10.97 37.98
N GLN A 284 -34.09 -10.59 38.33
CA GLN A 284 -33.34 -11.21 39.43
C GLN A 284 -33.87 -10.80 40.81
N GLY A 285 -34.43 -9.62 40.98
CA GLY A 285 -35.03 -9.17 42.24
C GLY A 285 -36.40 -9.78 42.58
N ARG A 286 -36.93 -10.69 41.75
CA ARG A 286 -38.20 -11.43 42.02
C ARG A 286 -38.02 -12.88 42.49
N GLN A 287 -36.79 -13.29 42.76
CA GLN A 287 -36.50 -14.62 43.29
C GLN A 287 -35.90 -14.61 44.74
N GLN A 288 -36.27 -13.61 45.52
CA GLN A 288 -36.10 -13.65 46.98
C GLN A 288 -37.44 -13.54 47.66
#